data_eb9aa340dbaad326adb5a22013c97666
#
_entry.id   eb9aa340dbaad326adb5a22013c97666
#
_cell.length_a   1.000
_cell.length_b   1.000
_cell.length_c   1.000
_cell.angle_alpha   90.00
_cell.angle_beta   90.00
_cell.angle_gamma   90.00
#
_symmetry.space_group_name_H-M   'P 1'
#
loop_
_entity.id
_entity.type
_entity.pdbx_description
1 polymer ?
#
loop_
_entity_poly.entity_id
_entity_poly.type
_entity_poly.pdbx_seq_one_letter_code
_entity_poly.pdbx_strand_id
1 'polypeptide(L)'
;MATVFHPSVLASDVFGSAGDVTAVHRDGKVYLRKRKVGAGVLSPAQLEHLEVHRRALAAWRGLDHETQLVWNEYAREVEPHRPPFDHSSWISGQNLFVSAYHGFHTLGNEHVPSPAPFESFPSFVVEAMSATSVGNDLLLRVSVVGFEYVSTSRYWLYGRVQLTEKGKGASSRVARKSVLSSSSCESLPVELVVPDWRSVWPELAGEGCFLVHGPYVLLDAVTGYRSQRRRWSFKVSL
;
A
#
# COMPACT_ATOMS: atom_id res chain seq x y z
N MET A 1 0.25 -12.09 24.16
CA MET A 1 1.34 -13.07 24.12
C MET A 1 0.94 -14.17 23.16
N ALA A 2 1.82 -14.64 22.30
CA ALA A 2 1.56 -15.79 21.42
C ALA A 2 2.45 -16.95 21.87
N THR A 3 1.89 -18.14 21.96
CA THR A 3 2.63 -19.36 22.34
C THR A 3 2.91 -20.18 21.10
N VAL A 4 4.13 -20.70 21.01
CA VAL A 4 4.51 -21.63 19.93
C VAL A 4 3.87 -22.97 20.19
N PHE A 5 3.17 -23.52 19.20
CA PHE A 5 2.65 -24.88 19.24
C PHE A 5 3.72 -25.86 18.74
N HIS A 6 4.01 -26.86 19.53
CA HIS A 6 4.90 -27.96 19.10
C HIS A 6 4.03 -29.14 18.67
N PRO A 7 4.12 -29.57 17.41
CA PRO A 7 3.39 -30.73 16.92
C PRO A 7 3.71 -31.99 17.75
N SER A 8 2.72 -32.81 17.94
CA SER A 8 2.86 -34.12 18.57
C SER A 8 2.43 -35.24 17.62
N VAL A 9 2.66 -36.49 18.01
CA VAL A 9 2.25 -37.66 17.20
C VAL A 9 0.73 -37.67 16.97
N LEU A 10 -0.05 -37.05 17.86
CA LEU A 10 -1.51 -36.96 17.76
C LEU A 10 -2.03 -35.73 17.02
N ALA A 11 -1.19 -34.67 16.86
CA ALA A 11 -1.56 -33.45 16.17
C ALA A 11 -0.34 -32.90 15.44
N SER A 12 -0.19 -33.28 14.18
CA SER A 12 0.93 -32.85 13.33
C SER A 12 0.79 -31.41 12.89
N ASP A 13 -0.44 -30.90 12.78
CA ASP A 13 -0.72 -29.54 12.38
C ASP A 13 -2.07 -29.04 12.93
N VAL A 14 -2.19 -27.71 13.11
CA VAL A 14 -3.41 -27.08 13.59
C VAL A 14 -3.70 -25.85 12.72
N PHE A 15 -4.87 -25.83 12.12
CA PHE A 15 -5.34 -24.74 11.26
C PHE A 15 -6.61 -24.10 11.82
N GLY A 16 -6.74 -22.79 11.60
CA GLY A 16 -7.97 -22.07 11.84
C GLY A 16 -8.14 -21.55 13.26
N SER A 17 -9.38 -21.38 13.66
CA SER A 17 -9.75 -20.81 14.97
C SER A 17 -10.72 -21.71 15.70
N ALA A 18 -10.47 -21.93 16.99
CA ALA A 18 -11.36 -22.66 17.89
C ALA A 18 -11.52 -21.87 19.17
N GLY A 19 -12.77 -21.50 19.51
CA GLY A 19 -13.07 -20.67 20.67
C GLY A 19 -12.28 -19.35 20.64
N ASP A 20 -11.53 -19.08 21.70
CA ASP A 20 -10.73 -17.86 21.86
C ASP A 20 -9.32 -17.94 21.25
N VAL A 21 -8.99 -19.02 20.56
CA VAL A 21 -7.65 -19.26 20.03
C VAL A 21 -7.67 -19.34 18.51
N THR A 22 -6.66 -18.73 17.87
CA THR A 22 -6.38 -18.85 16.44
C THR A 22 -4.98 -19.39 16.24
N ALA A 23 -4.86 -20.45 15.42
CA ALA A 23 -3.58 -20.97 14.97
C ALA A 23 -3.10 -20.17 13.76
N VAL A 24 -1.86 -19.68 13.82
CA VAL A 24 -1.23 -18.91 12.76
C VAL A 24 0.08 -19.58 12.40
N HIS A 25 0.24 -19.91 11.12
CA HIS A 25 1.47 -20.46 10.57
C HIS A 25 2.39 -19.30 10.17
N ARG A 26 3.61 -19.35 10.66
CA ARG A 26 4.64 -18.40 10.29
C ARG A 26 6.02 -19.04 10.40
N ASP A 27 6.82 -18.91 9.35
CA ASP A 27 8.21 -19.40 9.29
C ASP A 27 8.32 -20.91 9.65
N GLY A 28 7.39 -21.73 9.12
CA GLY A 28 7.33 -23.17 9.39
C GLY A 28 6.92 -23.54 10.83
N LYS A 29 6.47 -22.59 11.63
CA LYS A 29 6.01 -22.81 13.02
C LYS A 29 4.55 -22.42 13.17
N VAL A 30 3.86 -23.14 14.04
CA VAL A 30 2.48 -22.84 14.41
C VAL A 30 2.47 -22.04 15.70
N TYR A 31 1.82 -20.87 15.67
CA TYR A 31 1.63 -20.00 16.81
C TYR A 31 0.16 -19.99 17.21
N LEU A 32 -0.13 -20.28 18.47
CA LEU A 32 -1.45 -20.09 19.03
C LEU A 32 -1.53 -18.68 19.63
N ARG A 33 -2.50 -17.92 19.20
CA ARG A 33 -2.76 -16.57 19.74
C ARG A 33 -4.21 -16.43 20.16
N LYS A 34 -4.46 -15.60 21.16
CA LYS A 34 -5.83 -15.25 21.53
C LYS A 34 -6.53 -14.60 20.35
N ARG A 35 -7.72 -15.09 20.02
CA ARG A 35 -8.58 -14.49 18.98
C ARG A 35 -8.95 -13.08 19.43
N LYS A 36 -8.75 -12.11 18.58
CA LYS A 36 -9.30 -10.77 18.78
C LYS A 36 -10.81 -10.86 18.54
N VAL A 37 -11.58 -10.80 19.58
CA VAL A 37 -13.05 -10.72 19.50
C VAL A 37 -13.40 -9.27 19.22
N GLY A 38 -14.03 -9.03 18.07
CA GLY A 38 -14.54 -7.73 17.67
C GLY A 38 -13.45 -6.80 17.12
N ALA A 39 -13.64 -6.32 15.93
CA ALA A 39 -13.02 -5.06 15.53
C ALA A 39 -13.74 -3.97 16.32
N GLY A 40 -13.00 -3.08 16.99
CA GLY A 40 -13.57 -1.85 17.51
C GLY A 40 -14.27 -1.06 16.39
N VAL A 41 -14.92 0.02 16.71
CA VAL A 41 -15.53 0.91 15.70
C VAL A 41 -14.48 1.26 14.65
N LEU A 42 -14.79 0.97 13.40
CA LEU A 42 -13.91 1.27 12.28
C LEU A 42 -13.77 2.78 12.13
N SER A 43 -12.57 3.25 11.85
CA SER A 43 -12.38 4.66 11.50
C SER A 43 -13.05 4.99 10.16
N PRO A 44 -13.40 6.28 9.90
CA PRO A 44 -13.98 6.67 8.61
C PRO A 44 -13.17 6.19 7.41
N ALA A 45 -11.84 6.32 7.44
CA ALA A 45 -10.96 5.83 6.37
C ALA A 45 -10.99 4.30 6.21
N GLN A 46 -11.20 3.55 7.30
CA GLN A 46 -11.37 2.09 7.20
C GLN A 46 -12.72 1.73 6.60
N LEU A 47 -13.77 2.49 6.92
CA LEU A 47 -15.11 2.29 6.34
C LEU A 47 -15.09 2.57 4.85
N GLU A 48 -14.48 3.68 4.44
CA GLU A 48 -14.31 4.02 3.02
C GLU A 48 -13.55 2.92 2.26
N HIS A 49 -12.42 2.46 2.78
CA HIS A 49 -11.65 1.38 2.16
C HIS A 49 -12.45 0.08 2.07
N LEU A 50 -13.24 -0.24 3.10
CA LEU A 50 -14.11 -1.42 3.11
C LEU A 50 -15.22 -1.30 2.05
N GLU A 51 -15.78 -0.11 1.86
CA GLU A 51 -16.81 0.14 0.86
C GLU A 51 -16.26 0.00 -0.56
N VAL A 52 -15.07 0.55 -0.83
CA VAL A 52 -14.37 0.35 -2.12
C VAL A 52 -14.11 -1.13 -2.37
N HIS A 53 -13.68 -1.86 -1.33
CA HIS A 53 -13.44 -3.30 -1.45
C HIS A 53 -14.73 -4.09 -1.76
N ARG A 54 -15.84 -3.75 -1.12
CA ARG A 54 -17.16 -4.36 -1.41
C ARG A 54 -17.60 -4.10 -2.84
N ARG A 55 -17.44 -2.85 -3.33
CA ARG A 55 -17.74 -2.49 -4.73
C ARG A 55 -16.87 -3.26 -5.70
N ALA A 56 -15.57 -3.40 -5.43
CA ALA A 56 -14.67 -4.21 -6.24
C ALA A 56 -15.11 -5.68 -6.31
N LEU A 57 -15.48 -6.28 -5.18
CA LEU A 57 -15.99 -7.66 -5.16
C LEU A 57 -17.34 -7.82 -5.88
N ALA A 58 -18.21 -6.84 -5.80
CA ALA A 58 -19.47 -6.84 -6.54
C ALA A 58 -19.21 -6.75 -8.05
N ALA A 59 -18.33 -5.84 -8.48
CA ALA A 59 -17.92 -5.73 -9.88
C ALA A 59 -17.30 -7.02 -10.41
N TRP A 60 -16.41 -7.68 -9.65
CA TRP A 60 -15.84 -8.98 -10.00
C TRP A 60 -16.90 -10.05 -10.26
N ARG A 61 -17.92 -10.12 -9.40
CA ARG A 61 -19.02 -11.08 -9.55
C ARG A 61 -19.91 -10.80 -10.77
N GLY A 62 -19.93 -9.56 -11.23
CA GLY A 62 -20.65 -9.15 -12.44
C GLY A 62 -19.91 -9.41 -13.76
N LEU A 63 -18.63 -9.77 -13.70
CA LEU A 63 -17.87 -10.14 -14.89
C LEU A 63 -18.33 -11.51 -15.42
N ASP A 64 -18.33 -11.65 -16.74
CA ASP A 64 -18.53 -12.94 -17.38
C ASP A 64 -17.36 -13.90 -17.09
N HIS A 65 -17.60 -15.20 -17.28
CA HIS A 65 -16.64 -16.23 -16.95
C HIS A 65 -15.38 -16.14 -17.82
N GLU A 66 -15.50 -15.76 -19.08
CA GLU A 66 -14.34 -15.65 -19.99
C GLU A 66 -13.41 -14.51 -19.51
N THR A 67 -13.97 -13.37 -19.18
CA THR A 67 -13.21 -12.25 -18.60
C THR A 67 -12.52 -12.64 -17.29
N GLN A 68 -13.18 -13.42 -16.42
CA GLN A 68 -12.56 -13.91 -15.19
C GLN A 68 -11.39 -14.87 -15.47
N LEU A 69 -11.47 -15.71 -16.50
CA LEU A 69 -10.38 -16.58 -16.92
C LEU A 69 -9.17 -15.79 -17.40
N VAL A 70 -9.38 -14.73 -18.20
CA VAL A 70 -8.29 -13.85 -18.65
C VAL A 70 -7.59 -13.18 -17.45
N TRP A 71 -8.33 -12.71 -16.45
CA TRP A 71 -7.75 -12.21 -15.21
C TRP A 71 -6.90 -13.25 -14.47
N ASN A 72 -7.34 -14.51 -14.46
CA ASN A 72 -6.57 -15.60 -13.85
C ASN A 72 -5.29 -15.92 -14.63
N GLU A 73 -5.30 -15.77 -15.96
CA GLU A 73 -4.08 -15.90 -16.77
C GLU A 73 -3.07 -14.81 -16.43
N TYR A 74 -3.47 -13.55 -16.49
CA TYR A 74 -2.56 -12.44 -16.18
C TYR A 74 -2.07 -12.44 -14.73
N ALA A 75 -2.88 -12.95 -13.79
CA ALA A 75 -2.45 -13.09 -12.41
C ALA A 75 -1.27 -14.06 -12.24
N ARG A 76 -1.06 -15.01 -13.14
CA ARG A 76 0.08 -15.92 -13.12
C ARG A 76 1.39 -15.27 -13.56
N GLU A 77 1.31 -14.17 -14.31
CA GLU A 77 2.48 -13.39 -14.76
C GLU A 77 3.00 -12.45 -13.68
N VAL A 78 2.19 -12.18 -12.65
CA VAL A 78 2.57 -11.27 -11.57
C VAL A 78 3.54 -11.96 -10.63
N GLU A 79 4.76 -11.43 -10.52
CA GLU A 79 5.73 -11.94 -9.55
C GLU A 79 5.19 -11.89 -8.12
N PRO A 80 5.44 -12.91 -7.28
CA PRO A 80 5.02 -12.93 -5.90
C PRO A 80 5.60 -11.75 -5.13
N HIS A 81 4.77 -10.84 -4.68
CA HIS A 81 5.20 -9.61 -4.00
C HIS A 81 5.59 -9.79 -2.52
N ARG A 82 5.67 -11.02 -2.02
CA ARG A 82 5.91 -11.31 -0.60
C ARG A 82 7.02 -12.33 -0.40
N PRO A 83 8.29 -11.93 -0.43
CA PRO A 83 9.31 -12.77 0.19
C PRO A 83 9.06 -12.79 1.73
N PRO A 84 9.30 -13.86 2.44
CA PRO A 84 9.81 -15.16 2.03
C PRO A 84 8.71 -16.25 1.97
N PHE A 85 7.51 -15.89 1.53
CA PHE A 85 6.42 -16.85 1.46
C PHE A 85 6.61 -17.76 0.25
N ASP A 86 6.25 -19.00 0.46
CA ASP A 86 6.27 -20.09 -0.47
C ASP A 86 6.09 -19.65 -1.92
N HIS A 87 7.03 -20.02 -2.79
CA HIS A 87 7.05 -19.70 -4.22
C HIS A 87 5.82 -20.23 -4.97
N SER A 88 4.95 -20.96 -4.30
CA SER A 88 3.70 -21.52 -4.85
C SER A 88 2.48 -20.61 -4.68
N SER A 89 2.55 -19.53 -3.89
CA SER A 89 1.39 -18.67 -3.65
C SER A 89 1.23 -17.58 -4.72
N TRP A 90 0.71 -17.97 -5.85
CA TRP A 90 0.28 -17.04 -6.90
C TRP A 90 -0.92 -16.21 -6.41
N ILE A 91 -1.02 -14.97 -6.86
CA ILE A 91 -2.25 -14.20 -6.65
C ILE A 91 -3.34 -14.75 -7.58
N SER A 92 -4.58 -14.75 -7.12
CA SER A 92 -5.72 -15.08 -7.98
C SER A 92 -6.08 -13.92 -8.88
N GLY A 93 -6.75 -14.18 -10.01
CA GLY A 93 -7.29 -13.14 -10.89
C GLY A 93 -8.22 -12.19 -10.15
N GLN A 94 -9.03 -12.68 -9.21
CA GLN A 94 -9.84 -11.84 -8.34
C GLN A 94 -8.99 -10.86 -7.51
N ASN A 95 -7.87 -11.30 -6.94
CA ASN A 95 -6.99 -10.44 -6.17
C ASN A 95 -6.31 -9.39 -7.05
N LEU A 96 -5.91 -9.76 -8.27
CA LEU A 96 -5.35 -8.83 -9.24
C LEU A 96 -6.38 -7.78 -9.64
N PHE A 97 -7.60 -8.18 -10.00
CA PHE A 97 -8.72 -7.30 -10.30
C PHE A 97 -9.02 -6.33 -9.16
N VAL A 98 -9.17 -6.84 -7.94
CA VAL A 98 -9.44 -6.01 -6.75
C VAL A 98 -8.31 -5.01 -6.52
N SER A 99 -7.05 -5.41 -6.73
CA SER A 99 -5.91 -4.50 -6.65
C SER A 99 -5.97 -3.38 -7.69
N ALA A 100 -6.29 -3.71 -8.93
CA ALA A 100 -6.47 -2.75 -10.02
C ALA A 100 -7.65 -1.78 -9.74
N TYR A 101 -8.77 -2.31 -9.26
CA TYR A 101 -9.93 -1.49 -8.87
C TYR A 101 -9.59 -0.47 -7.79
N HIS A 102 -8.86 -0.89 -6.74
CA HIS A 102 -8.36 0.04 -5.73
C HIS A 102 -7.33 1.03 -6.29
N GLY A 103 -6.54 0.63 -7.29
CA GLY A 103 -5.63 1.52 -8.00
C GLY A 103 -6.38 2.66 -8.68
N PHE A 104 -7.37 2.34 -9.49
CA PHE A 104 -8.21 3.34 -10.15
C PHE A 104 -8.92 4.25 -9.16
N HIS A 105 -9.54 3.69 -8.13
CA HIS A 105 -10.18 4.49 -7.10
C HIS A 105 -9.21 5.47 -6.41
N THR A 106 -7.96 5.04 -6.18
CA THR A 106 -6.92 5.93 -5.61
C THR A 106 -6.59 7.11 -6.54
N LEU A 107 -6.73 6.93 -7.85
CA LEU A 107 -6.54 7.97 -8.86
C LEU A 107 -7.81 8.82 -9.10
N GLY A 108 -8.87 8.61 -8.32
CA GLY A 108 -10.16 9.29 -8.52
C GLY A 108 -10.97 8.76 -9.70
N ASN A 109 -10.61 7.59 -10.22
CA ASN A 109 -11.25 6.96 -11.36
C ASN A 109 -12.20 5.84 -10.88
N GLU A 110 -13.46 5.89 -11.31
CA GLU A 110 -14.48 4.91 -10.94
C GLU A 110 -14.70 3.80 -11.99
N HIS A 111 -13.80 3.69 -12.98
CA HIS A 111 -13.92 2.66 -13.99
C HIS A 111 -13.69 1.25 -13.43
N VAL A 112 -14.44 0.30 -13.96
CA VAL A 112 -14.18 -1.12 -13.74
C VAL A 112 -12.94 -1.49 -14.55
N PRO A 113 -11.88 -2.05 -13.93
CA PRO A 113 -10.67 -2.40 -14.67
C PRO A 113 -10.94 -3.48 -15.73
N SER A 114 -10.37 -3.30 -16.90
CA SER A 114 -10.31 -4.34 -17.93
C SER A 114 -9.06 -5.21 -17.74
N PRO A 115 -9.13 -6.51 -18.10
CA PRO A 115 -7.94 -7.36 -18.03
C PRO A 115 -6.81 -6.79 -18.90
N ALA A 116 -5.62 -6.72 -18.33
CA ALA A 116 -4.42 -6.30 -19.05
C ALA A 116 -3.24 -7.15 -18.61
N PRO A 117 -2.28 -7.47 -19.51
CA PRO A 117 -1.08 -8.18 -19.13
C PRO A 117 -0.30 -7.36 -18.09
N PHE A 118 0.40 -8.06 -17.21
CA PHE A 118 1.24 -7.40 -16.23
C PHE A 118 2.57 -6.98 -16.89
N GLU A 119 2.78 -5.69 -16.98
CA GLU A 119 4.06 -5.12 -17.40
C GLU A 119 4.90 -4.77 -16.17
N SER A 120 6.19 -5.05 -16.25
CA SER A 120 7.13 -4.67 -15.20
C SER A 120 7.16 -3.16 -15.02
N PHE A 121 6.99 -2.71 -13.80
CA PHE A 121 7.11 -1.29 -13.49
C PHE A 121 8.53 -0.78 -13.71
N PRO A 122 8.70 0.46 -14.16
CA PRO A 122 10.03 1.06 -14.25
C PRO A 122 10.70 1.04 -12.87
N SER A 123 11.99 0.79 -12.88
CA SER A 123 12.78 0.95 -11.66
C SER A 123 12.78 2.44 -11.31
N PHE A 124 12.36 2.78 -10.11
CA PHE A 124 12.40 4.16 -9.65
C PHE A 124 13.07 4.27 -8.29
N VAL A 125 13.82 5.32 -8.10
CA VAL A 125 14.48 5.66 -6.84
C VAL A 125 14.14 7.11 -6.52
N VAL A 126 13.74 7.35 -5.28
CA VAL A 126 13.65 8.72 -4.77
C VAL A 126 15.06 9.12 -4.36
N GLU A 127 15.63 10.10 -5.05
CA GLU A 127 17.00 10.56 -4.84
C GLU A 127 17.06 11.70 -3.83
N ALA A 128 16.12 12.62 -3.92
CA ALA A 128 16.05 13.79 -3.06
C ALA A 128 14.61 14.19 -2.77
N MET A 129 14.41 14.88 -1.67
CA MET A 129 13.13 15.46 -1.31
C MET A 129 13.35 16.82 -0.68
N SER A 130 12.55 17.81 -1.09
CA SER A 130 12.47 19.11 -0.45
C SER A 130 11.04 19.38 -0.01
N ALA A 131 10.87 20.29 0.94
CA ALA A 131 9.58 20.67 1.46
C ALA A 131 9.41 22.20 1.44
N THR A 132 8.20 22.64 1.14
CA THR A 132 7.82 24.07 1.19
C THR A 132 6.45 24.16 1.81
N SER A 133 6.28 25.03 2.81
CA SER A 133 4.97 25.31 3.38
C SER A 133 4.24 26.33 2.51
N VAL A 134 3.04 25.98 2.06
CA VAL A 134 2.17 26.84 1.26
C VAL A 134 0.84 26.99 1.99
N GLY A 135 0.66 28.09 2.68
CA GLY A 135 -0.49 28.27 3.57
C GLY A 135 -0.51 27.20 4.68
N ASN A 136 -1.56 26.41 4.75
CA ASN A 136 -1.71 25.30 5.69
C ASN A 136 -1.17 23.96 5.17
N ASP A 137 -0.83 23.92 3.89
CA ASP A 137 -0.37 22.70 3.24
C ASP A 137 1.15 22.60 3.20
N LEU A 138 1.66 21.38 3.13
CA LEU A 138 3.06 21.11 2.88
C LEU A 138 3.20 20.51 1.49
N LEU A 139 3.95 21.21 0.65
CA LEU A 139 4.32 20.73 -0.67
C LEU A 139 5.66 20.01 -0.59
N LEU A 140 5.66 18.72 -0.91
CA LEU A 140 6.86 17.90 -1.00
C LEU A 140 7.25 17.73 -2.46
N ARG A 141 8.42 18.23 -2.83
CA ARG A 141 9.01 18.00 -4.15
C ARG A 141 9.91 16.78 -4.08
N VAL A 142 9.55 15.76 -4.82
CA VAL A 142 10.20 14.43 -4.82
C VAL A 142 10.95 14.25 -6.12
N SER A 143 12.27 14.29 -6.06
CA SER A 143 13.12 13.97 -7.20
C SER A 143 13.19 12.46 -7.38
N VAL A 144 12.69 11.97 -8.51
CA VAL A 144 12.64 10.55 -8.85
C VAL A 144 13.50 10.31 -10.08
N VAL A 145 14.35 9.31 -10.04
CA VAL A 145 15.17 8.85 -11.15
C VAL A 145 14.78 7.44 -11.58
N GLY A 146 15.08 7.08 -12.82
CA GLY A 146 14.80 5.76 -13.39
C GLY A 146 13.66 5.75 -14.40
N PHE A 147 13.19 6.93 -14.82
CA PHE A 147 12.13 7.09 -15.84
C PHE A 147 12.66 7.45 -17.25
N GLU A 148 13.97 7.37 -17.49
CA GLU A 148 14.61 7.96 -18.68
C GLU A 148 14.10 7.40 -20.02
N TYR A 149 13.44 6.23 -19.99
CA TYR A 149 12.93 5.55 -21.20
C TYR A 149 11.44 5.20 -21.12
N VAL A 150 10.70 5.80 -20.20
CA VAL A 150 9.30 5.43 -19.94
C VAL A 150 8.40 6.64 -20.07
N SER A 151 7.18 6.45 -20.60
CA SER A 151 6.16 7.49 -20.59
C SER A 151 5.75 7.81 -19.15
N THR A 152 6.27 8.91 -18.62
CA THR A 152 6.03 9.34 -17.24
C THR A 152 4.57 9.70 -17.00
N SER A 153 3.82 10.15 -18.03
CA SER A 153 2.38 10.47 -17.93
C SER A 153 1.49 9.28 -17.57
N ARG A 154 1.97 8.05 -17.83
CA ARG A 154 1.26 6.82 -17.47
C ARG A 154 1.29 6.55 -15.96
N TYR A 155 2.31 7.02 -15.24
CA TYR A 155 2.55 6.65 -13.86
C TYR A 155 2.22 7.78 -12.89
N TRP A 156 1.71 7.39 -11.72
CA TRP A 156 1.47 8.27 -10.60
C TRP A 156 2.28 7.79 -9.40
N LEU A 157 2.97 8.71 -8.75
CA LEU A 157 3.59 8.43 -7.47
C LEU A 157 2.52 8.56 -6.37
N TYR A 158 2.32 7.48 -5.66
CA TYR A 158 1.39 7.42 -4.52
C TYR A 158 2.15 7.08 -3.26
N GLY A 159 1.94 7.85 -2.22
CA GLY A 159 2.63 7.66 -0.96
C GLY A 159 1.74 7.89 0.26
N ARG A 160 2.06 7.18 1.33
CA ARG A 160 1.53 7.47 2.65
C ARG A 160 2.60 8.25 3.42
N VAL A 161 2.46 9.55 3.44
CA VAL A 161 3.42 10.48 4.04
C VAL A 161 3.26 10.50 5.55
N GLN A 162 4.36 10.38 6.27
CA GLN A 162 4.48 10.57 7.71
C GLN A 162 5.57 11.59 7.99
N LEU A 163 5.32 12.48 8.94
CA LEU A 163 6.32 13.44 9.40
C LEU A 163 6.75 13.10 10.83
N THR A 164 8.04 13.24 11.12
CA THR A 164 8.59 13.07 12.47
C THR A 164 9.65 14.12 12.76
N GLU A 165 9.84 14.44 14.04
CA GLU A 165 10.94 15.30 14.50
C GLU A 165 12.31 14.73 14.10
N LYS A 166 13.28 15.61 13.99
CA LYS A 166 14.66 15.24 13.73
C LYS A 166 15.17 14.20 14.76
N GLY A 167 15.77 13.12 14.26
CA GLY A 167 16.29 12.05 15.09
C GLY A 167 15.28 10.98 15.50
N LYS A 168 14.00 11.18 15.22
CA LYS A 168 12.96 10.16 15.44
C LYS A 168 12.66 9.41 14.15
N GLY A 169 12.95 8.11 14.14
CA GLY A 169 12.59 7.24 13.02
C GLY A 169 11.08 7.02 12.87
N ALA A 170 10.66 6.49 11.73
CA ALA A 170 9.29 6.04 11.52
C ALA A 170 8.93 4.96 12.55
N SER A 171 8.18 5.33 13.59
CA SER A 171 7.72 4.40 14.61
C SER A 171 6.29 3.97 14.35
N SER A 172 5.91 2.78 14.86
CA SER A 172 4.54 2.29 14.76
C SER A 172 3.51 3.20 15.47
N ARG A 173 3.92 3.98 16.45
CA ARG A 173 3.06 4.95 17.15
C ARG A 173 2.80 6.18 16.29
N VAL A 174 3.83 6.68 15.61
CA VAL A 174 3.75 7.79 14.66
C VAL A 174 3.08 7.33 13.35
N ALA A 175 3.17 6.05 13.02
CA ALA A 175 2.54 5.45 11.84
C ALA A 175 1.01 5.60 11.80
N ARG A 176 0.36 5.94 12.91
CA ARG A 176 -1.08 6.24 12.95
C ARG A 176 -1.41 7.62 12.39
N LYS A 177 -0.48 8.57 12.45
CA LYS A 177 -0.58 9.86 11.80
C LYS A 177 0.06 9.76 10.42
N SER A 178 -0.72 9.69 9.39
CA SER A 178 -0.22 9.67 8.01
C SER A 178 -1.26 10.22 7.05
N VAL A 179 -0.82 10.93 6.05
CA VAL A 179 -1.65 11.49 5.00
C VAL A 179 -1.35 10.74 3.70
N LEU A 180 -2.38 10.40 2.96
CA LEU A 180 -2.25 9.84 1.62
C LEU A 180 -2.09 10.97 0.62
N SER A 181 -1.11 10.86 -0.25
CA SER A 181 -0.90 11.83 -1.32
C SER A 181 -0.51 11.10 -2.61
N SER A 182 -0.98 11.61 -3.73
CA SER A 182 -0.65 11.09 -5.06
C SER A 182 -0.46 12.24 -6.03
N SER A 183 0.43 12.05 -7.00
CA SER A 183 0.64 13.01 -8.08
C SER A 183 1.14 12.30 -9.32
N SER A 184 0.81 12.86 -10.50
CA SER A 184 1.34 12.38 -11.77
C SER A 184 2.86 12.53 -11.83
N CYS A 185 3.52 11.55 -12.45
CA CYS A 185 4.94 11.62 -12.75
C CYS A 185 5.23 12.36 -14.06
N GLU A 186 4.24 12.99 -14.68
CA GLU A 186 4.39 13.71 -15.96
C GLU A 186 5.41 14.85 -15.88
N SER A 187 5.45 15.52 -14.74
CA SER A 187 6.45 16.56 -14.45
C SER A 187 7.35 16.13 -13.31
N LEU A 188 8.66 16.26 -13.51
CA LEU A 188 9.66 16.01 -12.48
C LEU A 188 10.29 17.35 -12.02
N PRO A 189 10.51 17.57 -10.73
CA PRO A 189 10.21 16.68 -9.60
C PRO A 189 8.70 16.51 -9.35
N VAL A 190 8.29 15.34 -8.86
CA VAL A 190 6.90 15.05 -8.52
C VAL A 190 6.49 15.85 -7.29
N GLU A 191 5.36 16.53 -7.34
CA GLU A 191 4.85 17.32 -6.22
C GLU A 191 3.75 16.56 -5.46
N LEU A 192 4.00 16.22 -4.21
CA LEU A 192 3.03 15.62 -3.30
C LEU A 192 2.52 16.66 -2.31
N VAL A 193 1.21 16.83 -2.28
CA VAL A 193 0.57 17.77 -1.32
C VAL A 193 0.16 17.02 -0.07
N VAL A 194 0.54 17.54 1.07
CA VAL A 194 0.11 17.08 2.41
C VAL A 194 -0.80 18.18 2.99
N PRO A 195 -2.12 18.03 2.85
CA PRO A 195 -3.06 19.04 3.29
C PRO A 195 -3.08 19.16 4.82
N ASP A 196 -3.30 20.37 5.31
CA ASP A 196 -3.48 20.68 6.74
C ASP A 196 -2.40 20.05 7.65
N TRP A 197 -1.16 19.95 7.16
CA TRP A 197 -0.10 19.24 7.87
C TRP A 197 0.13 19.72 9.31
N ARG A 198 -0.10 21.01 9.59
CA ARG A 198 0.04 21.58 10.94
C ARG A 198 -1.02 21.09 11.91
N SER A 199 -2.23 20.79 11.41
CA SER A 199 -3.29 20.17 12.22
C SER A 199 -2.99 18.72 12.52
N VAL A 200 -2.39 18.01 11.58
CA VAL A 200 -2.01 16.60 11.75
C VAL A 200 -0.79 16.45 12.64
N TRP A 201 0.20 17.33 12.50
CA TRP A 201 1.46 17.34 13.27
C TRP A 201 1.73 18.71 13.90
N PRO A 202 0.92 19.15 14.88
CA PRO A 202 1.10 20.45 15.52
C PRO A 202 2.47 20.60 16.22
N GLU A 203 3.04 19.45 16.64
CA GLU A 203 4.37 19.37 17.24
C GLU A 203 5.50 19.80 16.29
N LEU A 204 5.27 19.77 14.98
CA LEU A 204 6.26 20.15 13.96
C LEU A 204 6.06 21.57 13.43
N ALA A 205 4.99 22.26 13.81
CA ALA A 205 4.63 23.54 13.22
C ALA A 205 5.68 24.66 13.41
N GLY A 206 6.51 24.56 14.47
CA GLY A 206 7.63 25.47 14.75
C GLY A 206 9.00 24.96 14.35
N GLU A 207 9.08 23.74 13.83
CA GLU A 207 10.35 23.11 13.47
C GLU A 207 10.80 23.54 12.06
N GLY A 208 12.02 24.04 11.96
CA GLY A 208 12.63 24.36 10.64
C GLY A 208 13.13 23.12 9.88
N CYS A 209 13.08 21.94 10.48
CA CYS A 209 13.58 20.70 9.89
C CYS A 209 12.94 19.48 10.51
N PHE A 210 12.50 18.55 9.67
CA PHE A 210 11.87 17.29 10.10
C PHE A 210 12.23 16.15 9.14
N LEU A 211 11.81 14.94 9.48
CA LEU A 211 11.96 13.77 8.63
C LEU A 211 10.61 13.44 7.96
N VAL A 212 10.68 13.19 6.66
CA VAL A 212 9.56 12.67 5.86
C VAL A 212 9.79 11.19 5.63
N HIS A 213 8.85 10.39 6.06
CA HIS A 213 8.86 8.94 5.84
C HIS A 213 7.68 8.53 4.99
N GLY A 214 7.85 7.47 4.23
CA GLY A 214 6.70 6.90 3.55
C GLY A 214 7.00 5.59 2.86
N PRO A 215 5.99 4.72 2.78
CA PRO A 215 5.92 3.77 1.71
C PRO A 215 5.40 4.48 0.46
N TYR A 216 6.11 4.33 -0.65
CA TYR A 216 5.72 4.84 -1.96
C TYR A 216 5.53 3.68 -2.93
N VAL A 217 4.61 3.84 -3.86
CA VAL A 217 4.36 2.94 -4.98
C VAL A 217 4.14 3.76 -6.24
N LEU A 218 4.43 3.19 -7.38
CA LEU A 218 3.90 3.68 -8.65
C LEU A 218 2.55 3.04 -8.90
N LEU A 219 1.61 3.85 -9.34
CA LEU A 219 0.31 3.43 -9.86
C LEU A 219 0.32 3.62 -11.37
N ASP A 220 -0.08 2.62 -12.10
CA ASP A 220 -0.31 2.70 -13.53
C ASP A 220 -1.74 3.23 -13.77
N ALA A 221 -1.85 4.39 -14.38
CA ALA A 221 -3.14 5.03 -14.66
C ALA A 221 -3.97 4.30 -15.73
N VAL A 222 -3.33 3.44 -16.53
CA VAL A 222 -4.00 2.67 -17.60
C VAL A 222 -4.59 1.36 -17.08
N THR A 223 -3.85 0.66 -16.22
CA THR A 223 -4.24 -0.68 -15.73
C THR A 223 -4.75 -0.69 -14.30
N GLY A 224 -4.47 0.36 -13.52
CA GLY A 224 -4.71 0.39 -12.07
C GLY A 224 -3.72 -0.45 -11.28
N TYR A 225 -2.74 -1.06 -11.92
CA TYR A 225 -1.75 -1.90 -11.23
C TYR A 225 -0.81 -1.06 -10.37
N ARG A 226 -0.19 -1.71 -9.37
CA ARG A 226 0.72 -1.07 -8.41
C ARG A 226 2.07 -1.75 -8.43
N SER A 227 3.12 -0.94 -8.38
CA SER A 227 4.48 -1.45 -8.16
C SER A 227 4.66 -2.03 -6.76
N GLN A 228 5.78 -2.69 -6.55
CA GLN A 228 6.22 -3.04 -5.21
C GLN A 228 6.36 -1.79 -4.35
N ARG A 229 5.97 -1.92 -3.07
CA ARG A 229 6.08 -0.87 -2.08
C ARG A 229 7.53 -0.66 -1.68
N ARG A 230 8.04 0.56 -1.85
CA ARG A 230 9.36 0.97 -1.38
C ARG A 230 9.24 1.96 -0.23
N ARG A 231 10.17 1.94 0.70
CA ARG A 231 10.19 2.85 1.85
C ARG A 231 11.42 3.72 1.77
N TRP A 232 11.22 5.01 1.95
CA TRP A 232 12.28 6.00 2.05
C TRP A 232 12.09 6.90 3.27
N SER A 233 13.16 7.51 3.69
CA SER A 233 13.17 8.50 4.76
C SER A 233 14.11 9.62 4.36
N PHE A 234 13.60 10.83 4.31
CA PHE A 234 14.37 12.02 3.94
C PHE A 234 14.28 13.07 5.02
N LYS A 235 15.42 13.71 5.28
CA LYS A 235 15.46 14.93 6.08
C LYS A 235 15.14 16.10 5.16
N VAL A 236 14.16 16.91 5.52
CA VAL A 236 13.76 18.11 4.80
C VAL A 236 13.84 19.32 5.71
N SER A 237 14.13 20.48 5.11
CA SER A 237 14.07 21.79 5.77
C SER A 237 13.00 22.61 5.10
N LEU A 238 12.30 23.45 5.89
CA LEU A 238 11.32 24.41 5.41
C LEU A 238 11.97 25.74 5.03
#